data_d49ab071394c1442fae8ecf50c981b02
#
_entry.id   d49ab071394c1442fae8ecf50c981b02
#
_cell.length_a   1.000
_cell.length_b   1.000
_cell.length_c   1.000
_cell.angle_alpha   90.00
_cell.angle_beta   90.00
_cell.angle_gamma   90.00
#
_symmetry.space_group_name_H-M   'P 1'
#
loop_
_entity.id
_entity.type
_entity.pdbx_description
1 polymer ?
#
loop_
_entity_poly.entity_id
_entity_poly.type
_entity_poly.pdbx_seq_one_letter_code
_entity_poly.pdbx_strand_id
1 'polypeptide(L)'
;MSLFLLAPVYSQEKDTTNTDTTKTGTDEGWDNQDGAEKVDKWDNIGSHMFDFKIKGAPTISLTYGVSKMNLKSINQNFAQPGMLELKLGYTTDKSYEGSDDILKYKFNYFHISNFTPDLAGNKNSNDLLTNSWRAGFGWASGYGYDLGKGISITPYHEGSVDWMKVDMLSTPAAASDLSTTDLFNKDIRFGNSFQGGVQFKFLYSTAIDVSYERSILYPRHLFWKWGMGMIVEGAGQGLLNIFIDKVLESSPEAAPIVNFLLKNALSYGIYELRQNKMNWPFETAAPLTFNQFKVGLSVVL
;
A
#
# COMPACT_ATOMS: atom_id res chain seq x y z
N MET A 1 17.61 -24.62 -15.63
CA MET A 1 17.74 -23.16 -15.44
C MET A 1 17.87 -22.93 -13.94
N SER A 2 19.12 -22.75 -13.49
CA SER A 2 19.50 -22.81 -12.07
C SER A 2 19.27 -21.49 -11.35
N LEU A 3 18.55 -21.56 -10.24
CA LEU A 3 18.38 -20.45 -9.30
C LEU A 3 19.64 -20.38 -8.41
N PHE A 4 20.39 -19.28 -8.48
CA PHE A 4 21.46 -19.01 -7.54
C PHE A 4 20.87 -18.24 -6.33
N LEU A 5 20.82 -18.94 -5.20
CA LEU A 5 20.65 -18.38 -3.86
C LEU A 5 22.03 -17.95 -3.36
N LEU A 6 22.26 -16.65 -3.23
CA LEU A 6 23.40 -16.11 -2.48
C LEU A 6 22.95 -15.79 -1.06
N ALA A 7 23.38 -16.63 -0.13
CA ALA A 7 23.31 -16.35 1.30
C ALA A 7 24.61 -15.65 1.74
N PRO A 8 24.58 -14.61 2.57
CA PRO A 8 25.79 -14.06 3.17
C PRO A 8 26.25 -14.93 4.33
N VAL A 9 27.50 -15.36 4.28
CA VAL A 9 28.21 -16.02 5.38
C VAL A 9 28.61 -14.94 6.39
N TYR A 10 28.06 -15.02 7.60
CA TYR A 10 28.56 -14.27 8.76
C TYR A 10 29.66 -15.06 9.43
N SER A 11 30.89 -14.51 9.42
CA SER A 11 32.01 -14.97 10.23
C SER A 11 31.87 -14.37 11.63
N GLN A 12 31.77 -15.23 12.63
CA GLN A 12 31.95 -14.85 14.03
C GLN A 12 33.43 -14.84 14.35
N GLU A 13 33.96 -13.71 14.74
CA GLU A 13 35.24 -13.62 15.42
C GLU A 13 35.01 -13.21 16.88
N LYS A 14 35.49 -14.08 17.76
CA LYS A 14 35.41 -13.97 19.20
C LYS A 14 36.76 -13.49 19.66
N ASP A 15 36.86 -12.29 20.25
CA ASP A 15 38.07 -11.92 20.95
C ASP A 15 37.75 -11.39 22.35
N THR A 16 38.31 -12.12 23.30
CA THR A 16 38.35 -11.81 24.73
C THR A 16 39.66 -11.15 25.04
N THR A 17 39.66 -9.92 25.57
CA THR A 17 40.72 -9.48 26.49
C THR A 17 40.23 -8.42 27.45
N ASN A 18 40.33 -8.82 28.69
CA ASN A 18 40.14 -8.05 29.89
C ASN A 18 41.39 -7.21 30.16
N THR A 19 41.30 -5.91 30.41
CA THR A 19 42.30 -5.18 31.20
C THR A 19 41.68 -3.93 31.87
N ASP A 20 41.73 -4.02 33.15
CA ASP A 20 41.43 -3.03 34.17
C ASP A 20 42.49 -1.90 34.16
N THR A 21 42.06 -0.63 34.12
CA THR A 21 42.86 0.49 34.67
C THR A 21 42.00 1.70 34.99
N THR A 22 41.86 1.94 36.27
CA THR A 22 41.46 3.19 36.93
C THR A 22 42.20 4.40 36.41
N LYS A 23 41.49 5.49 36.06
CA LYS A 23 41.97 6.90 36.27
C LYS A 23 40.82 7.89 36.33
N THR A 24 40.77 8.59 37.43
CA THR A 24 40.07 9.83 37.75
C THR A 24 40.37 10.96 36.77
N GLY A 25 39.33 11.67 36.33
CA GLY A 25 39.43 12.92 35.58
C GLY A 25 38.05 13.53 35.40
N THR A 26 37.80 14.60 36.13
CA THR A 26 36.66 15.51 35.99
C THR A 26 36.73 16.20 34.61
N ASP A 27 35.70 16.05 33.81
CA ASP A 27 35.42 16.97 32.71
C ASP A 27 33.90 17.01 32.43
N GLU A 28 33.41 18.25 32.34
CA GLU A 28 32.00 18.58 32.07
C GLU A 28 31.65 18.14 30.64
N GLY A 29 30.92 17.05 30.51
CA GLY A 29 30.46 16.51 29.22
C GLY A 29 29.03 16.91 28.96
N TRP A 30 28.80 17.59 27.86
CA TRP A 30 27.53 17.90 27.26
C TRP A 30 26.71 16.59 27.04
N ASP A 31 25.53 16.58 27.59
CA ASP A 31 24.61 15.46 27.58
C ASP A 31 24.03 15.25 26.16
N ASN A 32 24.59 14.29 25.39
CA ASN A 32 24.18 13.92 24.05
C ASN A 32 23.08 12.82 24.08
N GLN A 33 22.11 12.89 25.00
CA GLN A 33 21.00 11.95 25.02
C GLN A 33 19.99 12.19 23.89
N ASP A 34 19.89 13.40 23.34
CA ASP A 34 18.98 13.71 22.24
C ASP A 34 19.38 13.10 20.87
N GLY A 35 20.59 12.63 20.70
CA GLY A 35 21.10 12.05 19.45
C GLY A 35 20.72 10.60 19.22
N ALA A 36 20.71 9.78 20.28
CA ALA A 36 20.41 8.35 20.18
C ALA A 36 18.92 8.08 19.91
N GLU A 37 18.02 8.85 20.52
CA GLU A 37 16.58 8.74 20.31
C GLU A 37 16.13 9.14 18.88
N LYS A 38 16.87 10.04 18.24
CA LYS A 38 16.64 10.43 16.84
C LYS A 38 17.10 9.38 15.82
N VAL A 39 18.17 8.65 16.08
CA VAL A 39 18.69 7.61 15.17
C VAL A 39 17.76 6.43 15.14
N ASP A 40 17.22 5.98 16.28
CA ASP A 40 16.24 4.90 16.35
C ASP A 40 14.92 5.21 15.61
N LYS A 41 14.54 6.49 15.49
CA LYS A 41 13.35 6.91 14.71
C LYS A 41 13.54 6.79 13.21
N TRP A 42 14.74 6.98 12.67
CA TRP A 42 15.01 6.85 11.23
C TRP A 42 15.13 5.39 10.78
N ASP A 43 15.69 4.51 11.62
CA ASP A 43 15.75 3.07 11.36
C ASP A 43 14.33 2.42 11.33
N ASN A 44 13.37 3.02 12.04
CA ASN A 44 11.97 2.58 12.03
C ASN A 44 11.22 2.90 10.72
N ILE A 45 11.62 3.91 9.94
CA ILE A 45 10.91 4.28 8.69
C ILE A 45 11.10 3.22 7.59
N GLY A 46 12.28 2.62 7.50
CA GLY A 46 12.57 1.54 6.53
C GLY A 46 12.01 0.18 6.94
N SER A 47 11.99 -0.11 8.25
CA SER A 47 11.52 -1.41 8.76
C SER A 47 10.02 -1.62 8.68
N HIS A 48 9.21 -0.55 8.67
CA HIS A 48 7.76 -0.66 8.56
C HIS A 48 7.27 -1.02 7.15
N MET A 49 8.09 -0.84 6.12
CA MET A 49 7.71 -1.14 4.74
C MET A 49 7.71 -2.65 4.43
N PHE A 50 8.44 -3.46 5.21
CA PHE A 50 8.59 -4.92 4.99
C PHE A 50 8.54 -5.77 6.27
N ASP A 51 7.94 -5.25 7.36
CA ASP A 51 7.79 -6.04 8.59
C ASP A 51 6.66 -7.08 8.45
N PHE A 52 6.95 -8.17 7.74
CA PHE A 52 6.08 -9.35 7.65
C PHE A 52 6.13 -10.21 8.94
N LYS A 53 6.17 -9.58 10.11
CA LYS A 53 5.92 -10.34 11.35
C LYS A 53 4.49 -10.83 11.32
N ILE A 54 4.32 -12.15 11.22
CA ILE A 54 3.02 -12.84 11.29
C ILE A 54 2.48 -12.65 12.71
N LYS A 55 1.85 -11.50 12.94
CA LYS A 55 1.13 -11.16 14.17
C LYS A 55 -0.28 -10.79 13.79
N GLY A 56 -1.26 -11.38 14.46
CA GLY A 56 -2.68 -11.10 14.22
C GLY A 56 -3.47 -12.37 13.94
N ALA A 57 -4.76 -12.21 13.78
CA ALA A 57 -5.68 -13.28 13.42
C ALA A 57 -5.71 -13.51 11.90
N PRO A 58 -5.71 -14.75 11.42
CA PRO A 58 -5.86 -15.06 10.01
C PRO A 58 -7.15 -14.43 9.46
N THR A 59 -7.07 -13.82 8.29
CA THR A 59 -8.19 -13.08 7.71
C THR A 59 -8.31 -13.37 6.22
N ILE A 60 -9.54 -13.64 5.79
CA ILE A 60 -9.91 -13.81 4.40
C ILE A 60 -10.84 -12.66 4.02
N SER A 61 -10.58 -12.00 2.90
CA SER A 61 -11.46 -10.96 2.36
C SER A 61 -11.77 -11.25 0.89
N LEU A 62 -13.03 -11.19 0.53
CA LEU A 62 -13.52 -11.28 -0.84
C LEU A 62 -14.14 -9.92 -1.22
N THR A 63 -13.68 -9.36 -2.33
CA THR A 63 -14.06 -8.02 -2.76
C THR A 63 -14.52 -8.03 -4.21
N TYR A 64 -15.63 -7.36 -4.49
CA TYR A 64 -16.07 -7.02 -5.83
C TYR A 64 -15.89 -5.53 -6.07
N GLY A 65 -15.54 -5.15 -7.30
CA GLY A 65 -15.39 -3.75 -7.68
C GLY A 65 -15.68 -3.50 -9.15
N VAL A 66 -15.85 -2.21 -9.47
CA VAL A 66 -15.92 -1.72 -10.84
C VAL A 66 -14.73 -0.80 -11.07
N SER A 67 -14.08 -0.99 -12.24
CA SER A 67 -12.83 -0.32 -12.57
C SER A 67 -12.98 0.58 -13.77
N LYS A 68 -12.29 1.73 -13.74
CA LYS A 68 -12.08 2.59 -14.90
C LYS A 68 -10.59 2.57 -15.23
N MET A 69 -10.26 2.06 -16.41
CA MET A 69 -8.89 2.09 -16.93
C MET A 69 -8.65 3.37 -17.73
N ASN A 70 -7.45 3.92 -17.64
CA ASN A 70 -7.04 5.10 -18.40
C ASN A 70 -5.56 5.04 -18.76
N LEU A 71 -5.25 5.34 -20.03
CA LEU A 71 -3.89 5.51 -20.56
C LEU A 71 -3.85 6.84 -21.30
N LYS A 72 -3.20 7.84 -20.71
CA LYS A 72 -3.24 9.24 -21.22
C LYS A 72 -2.68 9.42 -22.63
N SER A 73 -1.88 8.46 -23.10
CA SER A 73 -1.21 8.52 -24.40
C SER A 73 -2.02 7.92 -25.55
N ILE A 74 -3.26 7.46 -25.33
CA ILE A 74 -4.16 6.96 -26.37
C ILE A 74 -5.46 7.74 -26.43
N ASN A 75 -6.10 7.70 -27.60
CA ASN A 75 -7.38 8.38 -27.83
C ASN A 75 -8.59 7.49 -27.60
N GLN A 76 -8.43 6.17 -27.71
CA GLN A 76 -9.51 5.21 -27.54
C GLN A 76 -9.72 4.88 -26.06
N ASN A 77 -10.96 4.82 -25.61
CA ASN A 77 -11.31 4.48 -24.25
C ASN A 77 -11.20 2.97 -24.01
N PHE A 78 -10.95 2.59 -22.77
CA PHE A 78 -11.10 1.22 -22.29
C PHE A 78 -12.53 0.97 -21.81
N ALA A 79 -13.05 -0.23 -22.07
CA ALA A 79 -14.23 -0.71 -21.37
C ALA A 79 -13.98 -0.75 -19.86
N GLN A 80 -15.04 -0.55 -19.10
CA GLN A 80 -14.95 -0.61 -17.64
C GLN A 80 -15.05 -2.06 -17.19
N PRO A 81 -13.95 -2.73 -16.77
CA PRO A 81 -14.04 -4.10 -16.27
C PRO A 81 -14.60 -4.13 -14.86
N GLY A 82 -15.38 -5.17 -14.56
CA GLY A 82 -15.61 -5.56 -13.19
C GLY A 82 -14.39 -6.29 -12.63
N MET A 83 -14.24 -6.30 -11.32
CA MET A 83 -13.11 -6.90 -10.61
C MET A 83 -13.59 -7.79 -9.49
N LEU A 84 -12.97 -8.97 -9.36
CA LEU A 84 -13.08 -9.84 -8.20
C LEU A 84 -11.70 -9.98 -7.58
N GLU A 85 -11.61 -9.79 -6.26
CA GLU A 85 -10.35 -9.85 -5.52
C GLU A 85 -10.49 -10.72 -4.27
N LEU A 86 -9.51 -11.59 -4.06
CA LEU A 86 -9.31 -12.37 -2.84
C LEU A 86 -8.06 -11.85 -2.13
N LYS A 87 -8.20 -11.50 -0.84
CA LYS A 87 -7.08 -11.16 0.05
C LYS A 87 -6.98 -12.22 1.14
N LEU A 88 -5.76 -12.68 1.40
CA LEU A 88 -5.40 -13.63 2.46
C LEU A 88 -4.31 -13.02 3.32
N GLY A 89 -4.53 -12.88 4.62
CA GLY A 89 -3.55 -12.21 5.45
C GLY A 89 -3.83 -12.29 6.95
N TYR A 90 -3.27 -11.34 7.67
CA TYR A 90 -3.36 -11.27 9.12
C TYR A 90 -3.82 -9.87 9.55
N THR A 91 -4.91 -9.83 10.31
CA THR A 91 -5.48 -8.60 10.88
C THR A 91 -5.11 -8.47 12.34
N THR A 92 -4.77 -7.28 12.76
CA THR A 92 -4.60 -6.90 14.16
C THR A 92 -5.49 -5.71 14.46
N ASP A 93 -6.42 -5.90 15.40
CA ASP A 93 -7.23 -4.86 16.02
C ASP A 93 -6.83 -4.80 17.49
N LYS A 94 -6.32 -3.65 17.95
CA LYS A 94 -5.93 -3.45 19.36
C LYS A 94 -6.48 -2.13 19.84
N SER A 95 -7.01 -2.10 21.07
CA SER A 95 -7.34 -0.84 21.73
C SER A 95 -6.09 0.04 21.83
N TYR A 96 -6.27 1.32 21.64
CA TYR A 96 -5.21 2.30 21.83
C TYR A 96 -5.02 2.53 23.33
N GLU A 97 -3.77 2.50 23.82
CA GLU A 97 -3.46 2.60 25.26
C GLU A 97 -3.95 3.90 25.91
N GLY A 98 -4.21 4.95 25.13
CA GLY A 98 -4.72 6.24 25.58
C GLY A 98 -6.23 6.41 25.55
N SER A 99 -6.99 5.44 25.00
CA SER A 99 -8.46 5.48 24.93
C SER A 99 -9.02 4.12 24.60
N ASP A 100 -9.95 3.63 25.42
CA ASP A 100 -10.62 2.34 25.20
C ASP A 100 -11.54 2.35 23.98
N ASP A 101 -12.03 3.53 23.58
CA ASP A 101 -12.93 3.70 22.43
C ASP A 101 -12.21 3.76 21.08
N ILE A 102 -10.86 3.80 21.07
CA ILE A 102 -10.06 3.88 19.86
C ILE A 102 -9.33 2.58 19.60
N LEU A 103 -9.51 2.06 18.39
CA LEU A 103 -8.83 0.86 17.90
C LEU A 103 -7.68 1.23 16.96
N LYS A 104 -6.57 0.54 17.07
CA LYS A 104 -5.48 0.55 16.07
C LYS A 104 -5.61 -0.67 15.18
N TYR A 105 -5.91 -0.44 13.91
CA TYR A 105 -6.12 -1.47 12.89
C TYR A 105 -4.88 -1.63 12.02
N LYS A 106 -4.51 -2.89 11.73
CA LYS A 106 -3.51 -3.27 10.72
C LYS A 106 -3.96 -4.54 10.01
N PHE A 107 -3.77 -4.61 8.69
CA PHE A 107 -3.98 -5.79 7.87
C PHE A 107 -2.85 -5.94 6.87
N ASN A 108 -2.07 -7.02 6.97
CA ASN A 108 -1.04 -7.38 6.01
C ASN A 108 -1.51 -8.61 5.24
N TYR A 109 -1.45 -8.55 3.90
CA TYR A 109 -2.07 -9.56 3.08
C TYR A 109 -1.34 -9.80 1.75
N PHE A 110 -1.54 -10.99 1.21
CA PHE A 110 -1.38 -11.31 -0.20
C PHE A 110 -2.73 -11.20 -0.89
N HIS A 111 -2.78 -10.74 -2.14
CA HIS A 111 -4.01 -10.70 -2.91
C HIS A 111 -3.83 -11.23 -4.33
N ILE A 112 -4.93 -11.71 -4.88
CA ILE A 112 -5.09 -12.03 -6.28
C ILE A 112 -6.40 -11.44 -6.78
N SER A 113 -6.38 -10.80 -7.97
CA SER A 113 -7.55 -10.16 -8.56
C SER A 113 -7.66 -10.49 -10.03
N ASN A 114 -8.89 -10.65 -10.51
CA ASN A 114 -9.22 -10.74 -11.94
C ASN A 114 -10.09 -9.56 -12.35
N PHE A 115 -9.74 -8.94 -13.47
CA PHE A 115 -10.47 -7.84 -14.09
C PHE A 115 -10.99 -8.31 -15.43
N THR A 116 -12.31 -8.32 -15.61
CA THR A 116 -12.91 -8.74 -16.87
C THR A 116 -14.14 -7.91 -17.19
N PRO A 117 -14.39 -7.61 -18.49
CA PRO A 117 -15.61 -6.93 -18.91
C PRO A 117 -16.87 -7.77 -18.64
N ASP A 118 -16.73 -9.09 -18.46
CA ASP A 118 -17.87 -9.99 -18.20
C ASP A 118 -18.48 -9.79 -16.81
N LEU A 119 -17.71 -9.27 -15.86
CA LEU A 119 -18.18 -8.89 -14.53
C LEU A 119 -18.80 -7.48 -14.47
N ALA A 120 -18.67 -6.68 -15.53
CA ALA A 120 -19.25 -5.34 -15.63
C ALA A 120 -20.41 -5.36 -16.62
N GLY A 121 -21.56 -4.91 -16.22
CA GLY A 121 -22.77 -4.96 -17.08
C GLY A 121 -22.76 -4.01 -18.29
N ASN A 122 -21.72 -3.21 -18.53
CA ASN A 122 -21.72 -2.19 -19.60
C ASN A 122 -20.50 -2.35 -20.52
N LYS A 123 -20.77 -2.71 -21.79
CA LYS A 123 -19.78 -2.82 -22.87
C LYS A 123 -20.20 -1.96 -24.04
N ASN A 124 -19.42 -0.90 -24.35
CA ASN A 124 -19.57 -0.16 -25.59
C ASN A 124 -18.78 -0.84 -26.71
N SER A 125 -19.33 -0.95 -27.90
CA SER A 125 -18.70 -1.65 -29.03
C SER A 125 -17.38 -1.02 -29.49
N ASN A 126 -17.14 0.25 -29.17
CA ASN A 126 -15.94 1.00 -29.58
C ASN A 126 -14.85 1.03 -28.51
N ASP A 127 -15.08 0.49 -27.32
CA ASP A 127 -14.10 0.49 -26.24
C ASP A 127 -13.11 -0.67 -26.37
N LEU A 128 -11.87 -0.45 -25.91
CA LEU A 128 -10.86 -1.49 -25.82
C LEU A 128 -11.23 -2.47 -24.70
N LEU A 129 -11.40 -3.73 -25.08
CA LEU A 129 -11.68 -4.81 -24.15
C LEU A 129 -10.38 -5.40 -23.62
N THR A 130 -10.32 -5.61 -22.31
CA THR A 130 -9.15 -6.21 -21.63
C THR A 130 -9.59 -7.28 -20.65
N ASN A 131 -8.78 -8.31 -20.50
CA ASN A 131 -8.84 -9.24 -19.37
C ASN A 131 -7.51 -9.17 -18.63
N SER A 132 -7.53 -9.08 -17.30
CA SER A 132 -6.31 -8.88 -16.56
C SER A 132 -6.30 -9.68 -15.26
N TRP A 133 -5.10 -10.16 -14.92
CA TRP A 133 -4.84 -10.80 -13.63
C TRP A 133 -3.80 -10.00 -12.87
N ARG A 134 -4.06 -9.74 -11.62
CA ARG A 134 -3.18 -9.03 -10.69
C ARG A 134 -2.95 -9.88 -9.47
N ALA A 135 -1.70 -9.93 -8.99
CA ALA A 135 -1.32 -10.50 -7.70
C ALA A 135 -0.31 -9.58 -7.03
N GLY A 136 -0.32 -9.54 -5.70
CA GLY A 136 0.57 -8.64 -4.98
C GLY A 136 0.50 -8.78 -3.47
N PHE A 137 1.25 -7.93 -2.81
CA PHE A 137 1.28 -7.82 -1.36
C PHE A 137 0.85 -6.41 -0.95
N GLY A 138 0.00 -6.33 0.07
CA GLY A 138 -0.53 -5.08 0.55
C GLY A 138 -0.54 -4.99 2.07
N TRP A 139 -0.68 -3.75 2.52
CA TRP A 139 -0.79 -3.41 3.93
C TRP A 139 -1.81 -2.30 4.10
N ALA A 140 -2.74 -2.50 5.02
CA ALA A 140 -3.69 -1.49 5.46
C ALA A 140 -3.40 -1.07 6.90
N SER A 141 -3.66 0.17 7.21
CA SER A 141 -3.57 0.70 8.57
C SER A 141 -4.56 1.83 8.80
N GLY A 142 -5.04 1.94 10.03
CA GLY A 142 -5.97 2.98 10.40
C GLY A 142 -6.22 3.01 11.90
N TYR A 143 -7.03 3.95 12.30
CA TYR A 143 -7.62 4.01 13.63
C TYR A 143 -9.13 3.94 13.48
N GLY A 144 -9.80 3.21 14.36
CA GLY A 144 -11.24 3.01 14.34
C GLY A 144 -11.88 3.38 15.66
N TYR A 145 -13.19 3.48 15.62
CA TYR A 145 -14.04 3.67 16.82
C TYR A 145 -14.58 2.32 17.25
N ASP A 146 -14.31 1.92 18.49
CA ASP A 146 -14.99 0.79 19.13
C ASP A 146 -16.35 1.23 19.64
N LEU A 147 -17.40 0.65 19.12
CA LEU A 147 -18.79 0.93 19.53
C LEU A 147 -19.31 -0.11 20.53
N GLY A 148 -18.42 -1.00 20.97
CA GLY A 148 -18.76 -2.09 21.87
C GLY A 148 -19.45 -3.27 21.20
N LYS A 149 -19.59 -4.38 21.92
CA LYS A 149 -20.25 -5.62 21.47
C LYS A 149 -19.72 -6.20 20.15
N GLY A 150 -18.44 -5.93 19.81
CA GLY A 150 -17.81 -6.39 18.56
C GLY A 150 -18.20 -5.59 17.33
N ILE A 151 -18.75 -4.38 17.51
CA ILE A 151 -19.07 -3.44 16.45
C ILE A 151 -17.99 -2.36 16.43
N SER A 152 -17.41 -2.10 15.24
CA SER A 152 -16.48 -0.98 15.07
C SER A 152 -16.58 -0.37 13.68
N ILE A 153 -16.16 0.89 13.57
CA ILE A 153 -16.03 1.63 12.31
C ILE A 153 -14.58 2.07 12.18
N THR A 154 -13.91 1.59 11.14
CA THR A 154 -12.47 1.83 10.95
C THR A 154 -12.20 2.45 9.59
N PRO A 155 -12.05 3.79 9.52
CA PRO A 155 -11.46 4.42 8.35
C PRO A 155 -9.98 4.05 8.25
N TYR A 156 -9.52 3.67 7.04
CA TYR A 156 -8.17 3.19 6.83
C TYR A 156 -7.54 3.71 5.54
N HIS A 157 -6.23 3.62 5.51
CA HIS A 157 -5.39 3.80 4.35
C HIS A 157 -4.68 2.48 4.04
N GLU A 158 -4.55 2.17 2.75
CA GLU A 158 -3.93 0.93 2.28
C GLU A 158 -2.95 1.24 1.13
N GLY A 159 -1.87 0.48 1.07
CA GLY A 159 -0.94 0.47 -0.05
C GLY A 159 -0.62 -0.95 -0.48
N SER A 160 -0.29 -1.15 -1.76
CA SER A 160 0.20 -2.43 -2.26
C SER A 160 1.28 -2.28 -3.34
N VAL A 161 2.03 -3.37 -3.51
CA VAL A 161 2.91 -3.59 -4.66
C VAL A 161 2.36 -4.76 -5.45
N ASP A 162 2.26 -4.59 -6.76
CA ASP A 162 1.47 -5.46 -7.61
C ASP A 162 2.25 -5.92 -8.83
N TRP A 163 1.94 -7.12 -9.30
CA TRP A 163 2.31 -7.65 -10.61
C TRP A 163 1.04 -7.95 -11.36
N MET A 164 0.90 -7.35 -12.53
CA MET A 164 -0.32 -7.46 -13.32
C MET A 164 0.00 -7.85 -14.75
N LYS A 165 -0.75 -8.82 -15.28
CA LYS A 165 -0.79 -9.17 -16.70
C LYS A 165 -2.07 -8.65 -17.30
N VAL A 166 -1.97 -7.87 -18.37
CA VAL A 166 -3.09 -7.35 -19.13
C VAL A 166 -3.12 -8.03 -20.50
N ASP A 167 -4.22 -8.67 -20.82
CA ASP A 167 -4.48 -9.25 -22.14
C ASP A 167 -5.48 -8.34 -22.88
N MET A 168 -5.04 -7.71 -23.99
CA MET A 168 -5.92 -6.94 -24.86
C MET A 168 -6.79 -7.90 -25.68
N LEU A 169 -8.11 -7.83 -25.51
CA LEU A 169 -9.07 -8.68 -26.23
C LEU A 169 -9.54 -8.04 -27.55
N SER A 170 -9.30 -6.75 -27.73
CA SER A 170 -9.57 -6.00 -28.96
C SER A 170 -8.35 -5.20 -29.40
N THR A 171 -8.25 -4.94 -30.70
CA THR A 171 -7.14 -4.15 -31.29
C THR A 171 -7.54 -2.68 -31.36
N PRO A 172 -6.66 -1.74 -30.95
CA PRO A 172 -6.90 -0.32 -31.13
C PRO A 172 -7.12 0.05 -32.60
N ALA A 173 -8.03 1.00 -32.84
CA ALA A 173 -8.33 1.46 -34.20
C ALA A 173 -7.18 2.26 -34.83
N ALA A 174 -6.44 3.01 -34.02
CA ALA A 174 -5.30 3.82 -34.47
C ALA A 174 -3.99 3.08 -34.30
N ALA A 175 -3.11 3.10 -35.31
CA ALA A 175 -1.78 2.47 -35.23
C ALA A 175 -0.87 3.08 -34.15
N SER A 176 -1.01 4.37 -33.84
CA SER A 176 -0.33 5.03 -32.73
C SER A 176 -0.71 4.43 -31.37
N ASP A 177 -2.00 4.12 -31.19
CA ASP A 177 -2.52 3.58 -29.95
C ASP A 177 -2.08 2.12 -29.78
N LEU A 178 -1.92 1.35 -30.89
CA LEU A 178 -1.44 -0.03 -30.86
C LEU A 178 -0.05 -0.10 -30.27
N SER A 179 0.91 0.72 -30.72
CA SER A 179 2.29 0.71 -30.20
C SER A 179 2.37 1.03 -28.72
N THR A 180 1.45 1.84 -28.22
CA THR A 180 1.38 2.23 -26.80
C THR A 180 0.72 1.14 -25.95
N THR A 181 -0.35 0.53 -26.43
CA THR A 181 -1.04 -0.56 -25.73
C THR A 181 -0.21 -1.84 -25.70
N ASP A 182 0.62 -2.10 -26.71
CA ASP A 182 1.53 -3.26 -26.77
C ASP A 182 2.57 -3.24 -25.64
N LEU A 183 2.88 -2.06 -25.07
CA LEU A 183 3.75 -1.99 -23.90
C LEU A 183 3.19 -2.72 -22.67
N PHE A 184 1.89 -2.95 -22.63
CA PHE A 184 1.20 -3.59 -21.51
C PHE A 184 0.63 -4.97 -21.89
N ASN A 185 0.49 -5.26 -23.20
CA ASN A 185 -0.21 -6.43 -23.68
C ASN A 185 0.59 -7.71 -23.42
N LYS A 186 -0.03 -8.67 -22.72
CA LYS A 186 0.47 -10.03 -22.42
C LYS A 186 1.71 -10.13 -21.52
N ASP A 187 2.38 -9.04 -21.23
CA ASP A 187 3.52 -9.01 -20.31
C ASP A 187 3.08 -8.80 -18.88
N ILE A 188 3.82 -9.39 -17.94
CA ILE A 188 3.67 -9.09 -16.53
C ILE A 188 4.36 -7.76 -16.25
N ARG A 189 3.59 -6.78 -15.79
CA ARG A 189 4.08 -5.45 -15.42
C ARG A 189 3.98 -5.25 -13.91
N PHE A 190 4.93 -4.49 -13.39
CA PHE A 190 4.94 -4.06 -12.00
C PHE A 190 4.08 -2.82 -11.81
N GLY A 191 3.45 -2.69 -10.65
CA GLY A 191 2.60 -1.57 -10.29
C GLY A 191 2.54 -1.30 -8.80
N ASN A 192 1.84 -0.23 -8.46
CA ASN A 192 1.48 0.14 -7.10
C ASN A 192 0.01 0.48 -7.03
N SER A 193 -0.63 0.19 -5.90
CA SER A 193 -1.97 0.71 -5.62
C SER A 193 -2.04 1.40 -4.27
N PHE A 194 -2.99 2.35 -4.18
CA PHE A 194 -3.36 3.07 -2.97
C PHE A 194 -4.86 3.03 -2.83
N GLN A 195 -5.32 2.74 -1.63
CA GLN A 195 -6.75 2.62 -1.34
C GLN A 195 -7.07 3.35 -0.05
N GLY A 196 -8.17 4.11 -0.08
CA GLY A 196 -8.83 4.62 1.10
C GLY A 196 -10.18 3.95 1.26
N GLY A 197 -10.50 3.50 2.47
CA GLY A 197 -11.76 2.82 2.73
C GLY A 197 -12.24 2.97 4.15
N VAL A 198 -13.45 2.46 4.38
CA VAL A 198 -14.05 2.35 5.69
C VAL A 198 -14.51 0.91 5.88
N GLN A 199 -14.06 0.30 6.95
CA GLN A 199 -14.47 -1.02 7.37
C GLN A 199 -15.52 -0.91 8.47
N PHE A 200 -16.61 -1.62 8.29
CA PHE A 200 -17.69 -1.76 9.28
C PHE A 200 -17.67 -3.19 9.82
N LYS A 201 -17.15 -3.39 11.00
CA LYS A 201 -17.19 -4.67 11.71
C LYS A 201 -18.50 -4.75 12.50
N PHE A 202 -19.26 -5.83 12.33
CA PHE A 202 -20.60 -5.97 12.92
C PHE A 202 -20.77 -7.26 13.72
N LEU A 203 -19.85 -8.17 13.65
CA LEU A 203 -19.69 -9.33 14.51
C LEU A 203 -18.20 -9.46 14.80
N TYR A 204 -17.82 -10.00 15.93
CA TYR A 204 -16.41 -10.10 16.33
C TYR A 204 -15.44 -10.55 15.20
N SER A 205 -15.95 -11.32 14.24
CA SER A 205 -15.16 -11.91 13.16
C SER A 205 -15.52 -11.44 11.74
N THR A 206 -16.58 -10.63 11.56
CA THR A 206 -17.06 -10.30 10.20
C THR A 206 -17.14 -8.80 10.00
N ALA A 207 -16.66 -8.33 8.85
CA ALA A 207 -16.69 -6.92 8.48
C ALA A 207 -17.06 -6.72 7.01
N ILE A 208 -17.78 -5.64 6.72
CA ILE A 208 -17.98 -5.11 5.37
C ILE A 208 -17.00 -3.97 5.15
N ASP A 209 -16.42 -3.93 3.97
CA ASP A 209 -15.49 -2.90 3.52
C ASP A 209 -16.05 -2.15 2.33
N VAL A 210 -15.94 -0.82 2.35
CA VAL A 210 -16.25 0.05 1.21
C VAL A 210 -15.05 0.94 0.96
N SER A 211 -14.51 0.90 -0.25
CA SER A 211 -13.24 1.54 -0.54
C SER A 211 -13.12 2.05 -1.97
N TYR A 212 -12.18 2.97 -2.15
CA TYR A 212 -11.77 3.48 -3.44
C TYR A 212 -10.26 3.31 -3.63
N GLU A 213 -9.89 2.55 -4.66
CA GLU A 213 -8.51 2.24 -5.00
C GLU A 213 -8.07 2.99 -6.26
N ARG A 214 -6.81 3.41 -6.28
CA ARG A 214 -6.10 3.92 -7.44
C ARG A 214 -4.82 3.14 -7.64
N SER A 215 -4.65 2.57 -8.84
CA SER A 215 -3.49 1.77 -9.19
C SER A 215 -2.75 2.36 -10.38
N ILE A 216 -1.44 2.19 -10.36
CA ILE A 216 -0.52 2.59 -11.41
C ILE A 216 0.22 1.35 -11.90
N LEU A 217 0.12 1.04 -13.19
CA LEU A 217 0.86 -0.03 -13.84
C LEU A 217 1.95 0.57 -14.72
N TYR A 218 3.20 0.19 -14.48
CA TYR A 218 4.35 0.75 -15.16
C TYR A 218 4.61 0.05 -16.50
N PRO A 219 4.77 0.79 -17.62
CA PRO A 219 5.09 0.18 -18.92
C PRO A 219 6.47 -0.47 -18.95
N ARG A 220 7.37 -0.05 -18.08
CA ARG A 220 8.70 -0.62 -17.85
C ARG A 220 9.17 -0.38 -16.43
N HIS A 221 9.94 -1.33 -15.92
CA HIS A 221 10.47 -1.23 -14.57
C HIS A 221 11.76 -0.42 -14.54
N LEU A 222 11.72 0.76 -13.90
CA LEU A 222 12.87 1.63 -13.65
C LEU A 222 13.16 1.65 -12.15
N PHE A 223 13.76 0.56 -11.65
CA PHE A 223 13.93 0.28 -10.22
C PHE A 223 14.43 1.48 -9.40
N TRP A 224 15.53 2.12 -9.83
CA TRP A 224 16.09 3.26 -9.10
C TRP A 224 15.16 4.47 -9.03
N LYS A 225 14.51 4.81 -10.15
CA LYS A 225 13.57 5.94 -10.19
C LYS A 225 12.32 5.65 -9.36
N TRP A 226 11.84 4.42 -9.42
CA TRP A 226 10.74 3.96 -8.59
C TRP A 226 11.11 3.99 -7.10
N GLY A 227 12.26 3.43 -6.70
CA GLY A 227 12.73 3.41 -5.33
C GLY A 227 12.90 4.82 -4.75
N MET A 228 13.50 5.75 -5.49
CA MET A 228 13.61 7.15 -5.06
C MET A 228 12.24 7.83 -4.90
N GLY A 229 11.28 7.57 -5.80
CA GLY A 229 9.90 8.05 -5.66
C GLY A 229 9.20 7.49 -4.42
N MET A 230 9.47 6.23 -4.07
CA MET A 230 8.94 5.59 -2.84
C MET A 230 9.57 6.17 -1.57
N ILE A 231 10.86 6.55 -1.60
CA ILE A 231 11.51 7.23 -0.47
C ILE A 231 10.86 8.60 -0.20
N VAL A 232 10.59 9.37 -1.24
CA VAL A 232 9.90 10.67 -1.09
C VAL A 232 8.51 10.50 -0.48
N GLU A 233 7.76 9.52 -0.96
CA GLU A 233 6.43 9.20 -0.41
C GLU A 233 6.53 8.69 1.04
N GLY A 234 7.46 7.77 1.33
CA GLY A 234 7.70 7.24 2.66
C GLY A 234 8.08 8.32 3.67
N ALA A 235 8.92 9.30 3.28
CA ALA A 235 9.24 10.45 4.11
C ALA A 235 8.00 11.31 4.42
N GLY A 236 7.14 11.56 3.41
CA GLY A 236 5.87 12.26 3.61
C GLY A 236 4.95 11.51 4.57
N GLN A 237 4.79 10.19 4.40
CA GLN A 237 3.99 9.36 5.30
C GLN A 237 4.58 9.33 6.72
N GLY A 238 5.90 9.34 6.87
CA GLY A 238 6.60 9.42 8.15
C GLY A 238 6.30 10.72 8.91
N LEU A 239 6.37 11.86 8.21
CA LEU A 239 6.00 13.16 8.81
C LEU A 239 4.54 13.20 9.25
N LEU A 240 3.63 12.63 8.46
CA LEU A 240 2.23 12.52 8.86
C LEU A 240 2.04 11.62 10.08
N ASN A 241 2.81 10.55 10.24
CA ASN A 241 2.74 9.71 11.44
C ASN A 241 3.09 10.50 12.69
N ILE A 242 4.17 11.30 12.66
CA ILE A 242 4.57 12.15 13.79
C ILE A 242 3.43 13.13 14.18
N PHE A 243 2.78 13.72 13.18
CA PHE A 243 1.65 14.60 13.44
C PHE A 243 0.43 13.86 14.02
N ILE A 244 0.10 12.69 13.44
CA ILE A 244 -1.03 11.87 13.89
C ILE A 244 -0.81 11.35 15.32
N ASP A 245 0.41 11.00 15.69
CA ASP A 245 0.76 10.60 17.05
C ASP A 245 0.50 11.73 18.04
N LYS A 246 0.79 12.98 17.68
CA LYS A 246 0.44 14.15 18.51
C LYS A 246 -1.06 14.38 18.61
N VAL A 247 -1.83 14.12 17.55
CA VAL A 247 -3.29 14.17 17.60
C VAL A 247 -3.84 13.07 18.53
N LEU A 248 -3.28 11.85 18.47
CA LEU A 248 -3.64 10.75 19.36
C LEU A 248 -3.39 11.08 20.83
N GLU A 249 -2.27 11.75 21.15
CA GLU A 249 -1.96 12.18 22.52
C GLU A 249 -2.91 13.28 23.04
N SER A 250 -3.31 14.21 22.17
CA SER A 250 -4.10 15.39 22.58
C SER A 250 -5.60 15.24 22.39
N SER A 251 -6.03 14.49 21.39
CA SER A 251 -7.44 14.33 21.00
C SER A 251 -7.63 12.95 20.32
N PRO A 252 -7.62 11.85 21.08
CA PRO A 252 -7.68 10.49 20.52
C PRO A 252 -8.91 10.28 19.60
N GLU A 253 -10.04 10.86 19.94
CA GLU A 253 -11.29 10.74 19.17
C GLU A 253 -11.21 11.38 17.78
N ALA A 254 -10.36 12.38 17.58
CA ALA A 254 -10.15 12.99 16.26
C ALA A 254 -9.20 12.17 15.36
N ALA A 255 -8.35 11.34 15.96
CA ALA A 255 -7.28 10.63 15.27
C ALA A 255 -7.76 9.73 14.12
N PRO A 256 -8.86 8.96 14.21
CA PRO A 256 -9.32 8.13 13.09
C PRO A 256 -9.59 8.94 11.82
N ILE A 257 -10.30 10.06 11.96
CA ILE A 257 -10.65 10.93 10.82
C ILE A 257 -9.41 11.67 10.31
N VAL A 258 -8.59 12.23 11.19
CA VAL A 258 -7.37 12.96 10.81
C VAL A 258 -6.39 12.04 10.08
N ASN A 259 -6.15 10.84 10.62
CA ASN A 259 -5.28 9.84 9.97
C ASN A 259 -5.81 9.48 8.58
N PHE A 260 -7.09 9.16 8.45
CA PHE A 260 -7.72 8.81 7.18
C PHE A 260 -7.57 9.93 6.15
N LEU A 261 -7.92 11.16 6.52
CA LEU A 261 -7.88 12.29 5.58
C LEU A 261 -6.47 12.61 5.13
N LEU A 262 -5.51 12.74 6.07
CA LEU A 262 -4.16 13.17 5.74
C LEU A 262 -3.41 12.12 4.91
N LYS A 263 -3.47 10.84 5.30
CA LYS A 263 -2.78 9.77 4.58
C LYS A 263 -3.34 9.56 3.18
N ASN A 264 -4.66 9.54 3.03
CA ASN A 264 -5.29 9.39 1.73
C ASN A 264 -5.11 10.63 0.86
N ALA A 265 -5.10 11.84 1.43
CA ALA A 265 -4.81 13.08 0.68
C ALA A 265 -3.38 13.09 0.13
N LEU A 266 -2.38 12.68 0.93
CA LEU A 266 -0.98 12.57 0.46
C LEU A 266 -0.86 11.55 -0.66
N SER A 267 -1.41 10.35 -0.49
CA SER A 267 -1.36 9.30 -1.53
C SER A 267 -2.10 9.72 -2.80
N TYR A 268 -3.22 10.44 -2.67
CA TYR A 268 -3.92 11.03 -3.80
C TYR A 268 -3.05 12.04 -4.54
N GLY A 269 -2.43 12.96 -3.82
CA GLY A 269 -1.54 13.96 -4.43
C GLY A 269 -0.39 13.32 -5.20
N ILE A 270 0.25 12.30 -4.63
CA ILE A 270 1.32 11.56 -5.29
C ILE A 270 0.81 10.79 -6.52
N TYR A 271 -0.36 10.17 -6.44
CA TYR A 271 -0.98 9.51 -7.57
C TYR A 271 -1.22 10.49 -8.74
N GLU A 272 -1.75 11.69 -8.47
CA GLU A 272 -1.96 12.72 -9.49
C GLU A 272 -0.64 13.14 -10.18
N LEU A 273 0.43 13.29 -9.41
CA LEU A 273 1.76 13.58 -9.95
C LEU A 273 2.30 12.43 -10.82
N ARG A 274 2.04 11.18 -10.44
CA ARG A 274 2.48 9.99 -11.18
C ARG A 274 1.68 9.67 -12.43
N GLN A 275 0.46 10.17 -12.57
CA GLN A 275 -0.35 9.97 -13.78
C GLN A 275 0.32 10.46 -15.08
N ASN A 276 1.17 11.47 -15.00
CA ASN A 276 1.91 12.02 -16.15
C ASN A 276 3.35 11.47 -16.22
N LYS A 277 3.94 11.19 -15.06
CA LYS A 277 5.34 10.77 -14.88
C LYS A 277 5.37 9.61 -13.90
N MET A 278 5.30 8.39 -14.39
CA MET A 278 5.13 7.18 -13.56
C MET A 278 6.07 7.09 -12.34
N ASN A 279 7.28 7.65 -12.45
CA ASN A 279 8.27 7.70 -11.37
C ASN A 279 8.56 9.14 -10.92
N TRP A 280 7.49 9.94 -10.73
CA TRP A 280 7.68 11.28 -10.19
C TRP A 280 8.63 11.26 -8.95
N PRO A 281 9.56 12.20 -8.79
CA PRO A 281 9.72 13.47 -9.55
C PRO A 281 10.50 13.38 -10.88
N PHE A 282 10.89 12.20 -11.33
CA PHE A 282 11.68 12.00 -12.54
C PHE A 282 10.83 12.05 -13.82
N GLU A 283 11.43 12.53 -14.92
CA GLU A 283 10.82 12.47 -16.25
C GLU A 283 10.75 11.02 -16.73
N THR A 284 9.52 10.53 -16.91
CA THR A 284 9.23 9.15 -17.34
C THR A 284 7.92 9.09 -18.11
N ALA A 285 7.67 7.95 -18.79
CA ALA A 285 6.44 7.73 -19.56
C ALA A 285 5.19 7.75 -18.66
N ALA A 286 4.03 8.03 -19.26
CA ALA A 286 2.75 7.90 -18.60
C ALA A 286 2.42 6.42 -18.34
N PRO A 287 1.92 6.06 -17.17
CA PRO A 287 1.51 4.71 -16.83
C PRO A 287 0.08 4.40 -17.31
N LEU A 288 -0.27 3.09 -17.31
CA LEU A 288 -1.67 2.67 -17.33
C LEU A 288 -2.22 2.79 -15.90
N THR A 289 -3.35 3.47 -15.74
CA THR A 289 -3.97 3.72 -14.45
C THR A 289 -5.32 3.05 -14.32
N PHE A 290 -5.66 2.65 -13.09
CA PHE A 290 -6.94 2.07 -12.72
C PHE A 290 -7.53 2.86 -11.56
N ASN A 291 -8.81 3.21 -11.66
CA ASN A 291 -9.59 3.77 -10.58
C ASN A 291 -10.74 2.80 -10.29
N GLN A 292 -10.90 2.38 -9.04
CA GLN A 292 -11.80 1.30 -8.68
C GLN A 292 -12.64 1.68 -7.47
N PHE A 293 -13.95 1.47 -7.57
CA PHE A 293 -14.84 1.44 -6.41
C PHE A 293 -15.05 -0.01 -6.00
N LYS A 294 -14.89 -0.32 -4.72
CA LYS A 294 -14.82 -1.68 -4.20
C LYS A 294 -15.75 -1.86 -3.00
N VAL A 295 -16.42 -3.00 -2.93
CA VAL A 295 -17.15 -3.49 -1.75
C VAL A 295 -16.71 -4.90 -1.44
N GLY A 296 -16.34 -5.15 -0.20
CA GLY A 296 -15.79 -6.41 0.26
C GLY A 296 -16.45 -6.94 1.52
N LEU A 297 -16.29 -8.24 1.73
CA LEU A 297 -16.63 -8.95 2.96
C LEU A 297 -15.36 -9.60 3.49
N SER A 298 -15.06 -9.36 4.76
CA SER A 298 -13.90 -9.94 5.44
C SER A 298 -14.33 -10.80 6.60
N VAL A 299 -13.64 -11.93 6.79
CA VAL A 299 -13.82 -12.84 7.93
C VAL A 299 -12.48 -13.05 8.60
N VAL A 300 -12.44 -12.76 9.91
CA VAL A 300 -11.31 -13.01 10.81
C VAL A 300 -11.54 -14.38 11.45
N LEU A 301 -10.53 -15.28 11.37
CA LEU A 301 -10.62 -16.67 11.81
C LEU A 301 -10.01 -16.88 13.22
#